data_b277345d06a75fde6ad6bf933074a0b3
#
_entry.id   b277345d06a75fde6ad6bf933074a0b3
#
_cell.length_a   1.000
_cell.length_b   1.000
_cell.length_c   1.000
_cell.angle_alpha   90.00
_cell.angle_beta   90.00
_cell.angle_gamma   90.00
#
_symmetry.space_group_name_H-M   'P 1'
#
loop_
_entity.id
_entity.type
_entity.pdbx_description
1 polymer ?
#
loop_
_entity_poly.entity_id
_entity_poly.type
_entity_poly.pdbx_seq_one_letter_code
_entity_poly.pdbx_strand_id
1 'polypeptide(L)'
;MLQKSRKAQAANQRRNSVIARRLTRSAKILYMLENIEVVRPKRDKRQSGALRKVKKKIVTWQFFSRSIAIALTVLALYAVADTLILNQKIEKERSDTVVAAQSDDSNKRQAAEGKDEKDVSDDVIARYKVAPELPRIIHINAIGVKARVLQMGVNADSSMQAPINVFDTGWYTGSVRPGQKGASIIVGHVSGPTRHGIFEKLSQLKNGDSITIENGAGNIFNYQVVASETVKLEKVDMNKFMRPANGVDEGLNLMTCAGKWIDSGSTMDHRLMVYAKRTS
;
A
#
# COMPACT_ATOMS: atom_id res chain seq x y z
N MET A 1 27.86 -6.07 67.02
CA MET A 1 27.99 -5.34 65.73
C MET A 1 28.12 -6.24 64.49
N LEU A 2 28.73 -7.41 64.58
CA LEU A 2 28.98 -8.32 63.44
C LEU A 2 27.71 -8.93 62.78
N GLN A 3 26.63 -9.10 63.54
CA GLN A 3 25.40 -9.75 63.04
C GLN A 3 24.55 -8.84 62.14
N LYS A 4 24.59 -7.51 62.36
CA LYS A 4 23.92 -6.50 61.46
C LYS A 4 24.60 -6.40 60.12
N SER A 5 25.95 -6.51 60.07
CA SER A 5 26.72 -6.46 58.84
C SER A 5 26.43 -7.65 57.90
N ARG A 6 26.31 -8.85 58.45
CA ARG A 6 26.01 -10.09 57.68
C ARG A 6 24.59 -10.10 57.07
N LYS A 7 23.59 -9.55 57.81
CA LYS A 7 22.23 -9.40 57.26
C LYS A 7 22.14 -8.38 56.11
N ALA A 8 22.89 -7.28 56.24
CA ALA A 8 22.94 -6.26 55.16
C ALA A 8 23.62 -6.80 53.89
N GLN A 9 24.70 -7.58 54.03
CA GLN A 9 25.36 -8.22 52.89
C GLN A 9 24.46 -9.27 52.20
N ALA A 10 23.75 -10.11 52.96
CA ALA A 10 22.83 -11.08 52.39
C ALA A 10 21.63 -10.44 51.67
N ALA A 11 21.10 -9.33 52.20
CA ALA A 11 20.03 -8.58 51.55
C ALA A 11 20.49 -7.94 50.24
N ASN A 12 21.71 -7.40 50.20
CA ASN A 12 22.29 -6.78 49.00
C ASN A 12 22.58 -7.85 47.92
N GLN A 13 23.03 -9.03 48.29
CA GLN A 13 23.28 -10.14 47.37
C GLN A 13 22.00 -10.69 46.74
N ARG A 14 20.88 -10.77 47.51
CA ARG A 14 19.56 -11.12 46.98
C ARG A 14 19.00 -10.08 46.02
N ARG A 15 19.18 -8.79 46.31
CA ARG A 15 18.75 -7.68 45.45
C ARG A 15 19.48 -7.69 44.11
N ASN A 16 20.78 -7.93 44.12
CA ASN A 16 21.60 -8.00 42.92
C ASN A 16 21.25 -9.23 42.04
N SER A 17 20.88 -10.36 42.64
CA SER A 17 20.46 -11.55 41.93
C SER A 17 19.10 -11.40 41.23
N VAL A 18 18.19 -10.58 41.78
CA VAL A 18 16.88 -10.26 41.19
C VAL A 18 17.04 -9.29 40.01
N ILE A 19 17.93 -8.32 40.14
CA ILE A 19 18.23 -7.35 39.06
C ILE A 19 18.86 -8.09 37.86
N ALA A 20 19.82 -8.97 38.11
CA ALA A 20 20.48 -9.73 37.04
C ALA A 20 19.55 -10.65 36.22
N ARG A 21 18.40 -11.09 36.81
CA ARG A 21 17.40 -11.89 36.09
C ARG A 21 16.49 -11.08 35.15
N ARG A 22 16.41 -9.77 35.32
CA ARG A 22 15.52 -8.88 34.52
C ARG A 22 16.22 -8.15 33.40
N LEU A 23 17.54 -8.23 33.30
CA LEU A 23 18.31 -7.54 32.28
C LEU A 23 18.35 -8.32 30.97
N THR A 24 18.29 -7.62 29.84
CA THR A 24 18.54 -8.18 28.51
C THR A 24 20.00 -8.67 28.41
N ARG A 25 20.29 -9.53 27.43
CA ARG A 25 21.61 -10.17 27.26
C ARG A 25 22.76 -9.17 27.22
N SER A 26 22.56 -8.01 26.55
CA SER A 26 23.55 -6.92 26.45
C SER A 26 23.76 -6.19 27.78
N ALA A 27 22.70 -5.92 28.52
CA ALA A 27 22.77 -5.27 29.84
C ALA A 27 23.41 -6.17 30.91
N LYS A 28 23.31 -7.50 30.78
CA LYS A 28 24.04 -8.45 31.65
C LYS A 28 25.55 -8.39 31.45
N ILE A 29 26.00 -8.21 30.23
CA ILE A 29 27.44 -8.11 29.90
C ILE A 29 28.00 -6.81 30.48
N LEU A 30 27.30 -5.69 30.33
CA LEU A 30 27.73 -4.40 30.93
C LEU A 30 27.80 -4.48 32.47
N TYR A 31 26.82 -5.05 33.10
CA TYR A 31 26.78 -5.20 34.57
C TYR A 31 27.92 -6.10 35.10
N MET A 32 28.32 -7.14 34.34
CA MET A 32 29.47 -7.97 34.70
C MET A 32 30.80 -7.24 34.53
N LEU A 33 30.95 -6.37 33.55
CA LEU A 33 32.19 -5.61 33.31
C LEU A 33 32.42 -4.52 34.37
N GLU A 34 31.36 -3.93 34.89
CA GLU A 34 31.44 -2.84 35.89
C GLU A 34 31.78 -3.31 37.31
N ASN A 35 31.61 -4.60 37.60
CA ASN A 35 31.86 -5.22 38.93
C ASN A 35 33.13 -6.10 38.97
N ILE A 36 34.05 -5.94 38.02
CA ILE A 36 35.35 -6.64 38.08
C ILE A 36 36.31 -5.81 38.93
N GLU A 37 36.53 -6.24 40.16
CA GLU A 37 37.57 -5.72 41.04
C GLU A 37 38.95 -6.08 40.49
N VAL A 38 39.70 -5.07 39.98
CA VAL A 38 41.05 -5.26 39.42
C VAL A 38 42.03 -5.43 40.56
N VAL A 39 42.39 -6.66 40.88
CA VAL A 39 43.48 -6.98 41.80
C VAL A 39 44.81 -6.59 41.13
N ARG A 40 45.44 -5.53 41.59
CA ARG A 40 46.77 -5.10 41.11
C ARG A 40 47.88 -5.95 41.74
N PRO A 41 48.72 -6.63 40.95
CA PRO A 41 49.87 -7.38 41.48
C PRO A 41 50.96 -6.40 42.02
N LYS A 42 51.56 -6.71 43.18
CA LYS A 42 52.70 -5.98 43.76
C LYS A 42 53.90 -6.06 42.84
N ARG A 43 54.47 -4.91 42.55
CA ARG A 43 55.66 -4.72 41.69
C ARG A 43 56.92 -5.18 42.40
N ASP A 44 57.59 -6.22 41.89
CA ASP A 44 58.89 -6.68 42.34
C ASP A 44 60.01 -5.89 41.61
N LYS A 45 60.97 -5.32 42.40
CA LYS A 45 61.97 -4.35 41.96
C LYS A 45 63.28 -5.00 41.49
N ARG A 46 63.29 -6.19 40.93
CA ARG A 46 64.58 -6.79 40.48
C ARG A 46 64.50 -7.34 39.04
N GLN A 47 64.47 -6.47 38.04
CA GLN A 47 64.86 -6.82 36.67
C GLN A 47 64.94 -5.57 35.80
N SER A 48 65.95 -4.75 35.98
CA SER A 48 66.10 -3.48 35.22
C SER A 48 67.24 -3.48 34.18
N GLY A 49 67.76 -4.61 33.77
CA GLY A 49 68.95 -4.63 32.89
C GLY A 49 68.71 -5.16 31.44
N ALA A 50 67.80 -6.09 31.24
CA ALA A 50 67.63 -6.79 29.94
C ALA A 50 66.53 -6.19 29.04
N LEU A 51 65.65 -5.33 29.54
CA LEU A 51 64.43 -4.87 28.85
C LEU A 51 64.58 -3.66 27.90
N ARG A 52 65.78 -3.01 27.88
CA ARG A 52 65.97 -1.80 27.06
C ARG A 52 66.20 -2.04 25.55
N LYS A 53 66.68 -3.22 25.13
CA LYS A 53 66.91 -3.54 23.70
C LYS A 53 65.64 -4.16 23.04
N VAL A 54 64.77 -4.82 23.80
CA VAL A 54 63.56 -5.42 23.26
C VAL A 54 62.46 -4.39 23.02
N LYS A 55 62.40 -3.34 23.86
CA LYS A 55 61.36 -2.27 23.73
C LYS A 55 61.42 -1.48 22.41
N LYS A 56 62.60 -1.28 21.80
CA LYS A 56 62.69 -0.53 20.52
C LYS A 56 62.13 -1.32 19.33
N LYS A 57 62.27 -2.65 19.27
CA LYS A 57 61.71 -3.48 18.20
C LYS A 57 60.21 -3.71 18.32
N ILE A 58 59.69 -3.78 19.55
CA ILE A 58 58.23 -4.00 19.79
C ILE A 58 57.43 -2.73 19.46
N VAL A 59 57.99 -1.55 19.77
CA VAL A 59 57.31 -0.26 19.48
C VAL A 59 57.19 -0.03 17.96
N THR A 60 58.20 -0.33 17.17
CA THR A 60 58.14 -0.20 15.70
C THR A 60 57.15 -1.19 15.07
N TRP A 61 57.08 -2.41 15.57
CA TRP A 61 56.14 -3.40 15.05
C TRP A 61 54.69 -3.09 15.41
N GLN A 62 54.43 -2.51 16.60
CA GLN A 62 53.10 -2.04 16.98
C GLN A 62 52.61 -0.84 16.17
N PHE A 63 53.53 0.07 15.77
CA PHE A 63 53.18 1.15 14.86
C PHE A 63 52.86 0.61 13.46
N PHE A 64 53.62 -0.33 12.94
CA PHE A 64 53.39 -0.93 11.63
C PHE A 64 52.07 -1.75 11.60
N SER A 65 51.78 -2.52 12.63
CA SER A 65 50.51 -3.30 12.71
C SER A 65 49.29 -2.40 12.86
N ARG A 66 49.40 -1.27 13.59
CA ARG A 66 48.32 -0.27 13.68
C ARG A 66 48.07 0.43 12.36
N SER A 67 49.12 0.80 11.63
CA SER A 67 48.99 1.42 10.30
C SER A 67 48.35 0.48 9.27
N ILE A 68 48.69 -0.79 9.29
CA ILE A 68 48.08 -1.80 8.43
C ILE A 68 46.60 -2.02 8.82
N ALA A 69 46.28 -2.08 10.10
CA ALA A 69 44.92 -2.22 10.57
C ALA A 69 44.03 -1.02 10.16
N ILE A 70 44.56 0.19 10.26
CA ILE A 70 43.86 1.41 9.81
C ILE A 70 43.68 1.40 8.28
N ALA A 71 44.67 1.00 7.51
CA ALA A 71 44.58 0.89 6.06
C ALA A 71 43.53 -0.13 5.63
N LEU A 72 43.46 -1.28 6.30
CA LEU A 72 42.46 -2.30 6.04
C LEU A 72 41.03 -1.87 6.41
N THR A 73 40.88 -1.13 7.51
CA THR A 73 39.57 -0.58 7.89
C THR A 73 39.10 0.49 6.91
N VAL A 74 40.00 1.38 6.45
CA VAL A 74 39.66 2.38 5.41
C VAL A 74 39.26 1.69 4.09
N LEU A 75 40.02 0.66 3.69
CA LEU A 75 39.72 -0.10 2.48
C LEU A 75 38.35 -0.82 2.57
N ALA A 76 38.04 -1.41 3.74
CA ALA A 76 36.75 -2.03 4.01
C ALA A 76 35.61 -1.04 3.99
N LEU A 77 35.79 0.14 4.58
CA LEU A 77 34.77 1.23 4.56
C LEU A 77 34.54 1.75 3.14
N TYR A 78 35.63 1.87 2.34
CA TYR A 78 35.51 2.24 0.93
C TYR A 78 34.74 1.21 0.12
N ALA A 79 35.03 -0.08 0.29
CA ALA A 79 34.31 -1.15 -0.38
C ALA A 79 32.82 -1.20 0.01
N VAL A 80 32.50 -0.95 1.29
CA VAL A 80 31.09 -0.86 1.75
C VAL A 80 30.40 0.37 1.16
N ALA A 81 31.07 1.53 1.13
CA ALA A 81 30.51 2.73 0.52
C ALA A 81 30.26 2.55 -0.98
N ASP A 82 31.19 1.93 -1.69
CA ASP A 82 31.07 1.66 -3.14
C ASP A 82 29.91 0.70 -3.44
N THR A 83 29.76 -0.35 -2.63
CA THR A 83 28.61 -1.29 -2.75
C THR A 83 27.27 -0.62 -2.43
N LEU A 84 27.21 0.28 -1.46
CA LEU A 84 26.00 1.04 -1.13
C LEU A 84 25.62 2.00 -2.27
N ILE A 85 26.57 2.71 -2.84
CA ILE A 85 26.34 3.61 -3.98
C ILE A 85 25.88 2.81 -5.21
N LEU A 86 26.52 1.67 -5.47
CA LEU A 86 26.14 0.80 -6.59
C LEU A 86 24.72 0.26 -6.41
N ASN A 87 24.37 -0.20 -5.21
CA ASN A 87 23.03 -0.68 -4.89
C ASN A 87 21.97 0.41 -5.05
N GLN A 88 22.26 1.64 -4.57
CA GLN A 88 21.35 2.77 -4.76
C GLN A 88 21.14 3.11 -6.24
N LYS A 89 22.20 3.01 -7.04
CA LYS A 89 22.10 3.26 -8.50
C LYS A 89 21.28 2.19 -9.19
N ILE A 90 21.50 0.91 -8.85
CA ILE A 90 20.74 -0.23 -9.39
C ILE A 90 19.26 -0.13 -9.00
N GLU A 91 18.95 0.19 -7.73
CA GLU A 91 17.57 0.37 -7.26
C GLU A 91 16.87 1.53 -7.98
N LYS A 92 17.57 2.64 -8.20
CA LYS A 92 17.03 3.78 -8.95
C LYS A 92 16.76 3.41 -10.40
N GLU A 93 17.70 2.80 -11.11
CA GLU A 93 17.50 2.36 -12.50
C GLU A 93 16.38 1.34 -12.61
N ARG A 94 16.26 0.43 -11.64
CA ARG A 94 15.18 -0.55 -11.56
C ARG A 94 13.82 0.11 -11.34
N SER A 95 13.73 1.07 -10.41
CA SER A 95 12.50 1.81 -10.16
C SER A 95 12.08 2.64 -11.36
N ASP A 96 13.01 3.34 -12.00
CA ASP A 96 12.74 4.15 -13.19
C ASP A 96 12.27 3.28 -14.37
N THR A 97 12.85 2.09 -14.55
CA THR A 97 12.45 1.14 -15.59
C THR A 97 11.06 0.54 -15.31
N VAL A 98 10.75 0.22 -14.05
CA VAL A 98 9.43 -0.31 -13.65
C VAL A 98 8.36 0.76 -13.80
N VAL A 99 8.64 2.00 -13.39
CA VAL A 99 7.70 3.13 -13.53
C VAL A 99 7.46 3.44 -15.01
N ALA A 100 8.49 3.44 -15.86
CA ALA A 100 8.35 3.65 -17.29
C ALA A 100 7.52 2.54 -17.97
N ALA A 101 7.77 1.27 -17.62
CA ALA A 101 7.01 0.14 -18.15
C ALA A 101 5.54 0.16 -17.70
N GLN A 102 5.28 0.51 -16.42
CA GLN A 102 3.92 0.66 -15.90
C GLN A 102 3.17 1.84 -16.52
N SER A 103 3.84 2.96 -16.78
CA SER A 103 3.24 4.12 -17.45
C SER A 103 2.86 3.82 -18.89
N ASP A 104 3.69 3.08 -19.61
CA ASP A 104 3.43 2.71 -21.00
C ASP A 104 2.25 1.74 -21.13
N ASP A 105 2.17 0.73 -20.26
CA ASP A 105 1.04 -0.20 -20.18
C ASP A 105 -0.25 0.51 -19.73
N SER A 106 -0.16 1.43 -18.78
CA SER A 106 -1.28 2.25 -18.32
C SER A 106 -1.82 3.16 -19.43
N ASN A 107 -0.95 3.84 -20.17
CA ASN A 107 -1.33 4.69 -21.30
C ASN A 107 -1.97 3.88 -22.44
N LYS A 108 -1.43 2.71 -22.76
CA LYS A 108 -1.97 1.79 -23.75
C LYS A 108 -3.35 1.27 -23.34
N ARG A 109 -3.53 0.93 -22.05
CA ARG A 109 -4.82 0.53 -21.50
C ARG A 109 -5.83 1.67 -21.56
N GLN A 110 -5.49 2.88 -21.13
CA GLN A 110 -6.36 4.06 -21.19
C GLN A 110 -6.79 4.36 -22.63
N ALA A 111 -5.89 4.22 -23.60
CA ALA A 111 -6.22 4.38 -25.00
C ALA A 111 -7.19 3.33 -25.55
N ALA A 112 -7.33 2.19 -24.89
CA ALA A 112 -8.23 1.10 -25.25
C ALA A 112 -9.60 1.16 -24.54
N GLU A 113 -9.76 2.00 -23.51
CA GLU A 113 -11.02 2.12 -22.76
C GLU A 113 -12.19 2.48 -23.67
N GLY A 114 -13.29 1.73 -23.56
CA GLY A 114 -14.51 1.93 -24.33
C GLY A 114 -14.42 1.65 -25.83
N LYS A 115 -13.36 0.98 -26.31
CA LYS A 115 -13.18 0.67 -27.74
C LYS A 115 -13.57 -0.75 -28.14
N ASP A 116 -13.73 -1.65 -27.17
CA ASP A 116 -14.25 -2.99 -27.43
C ASP A 116 -15.78 -2.96 -27.33
N GLU A 117 -16.45 -3.25 -28.45
CA GLU A 117 -17.91 -3.26 -28.59
C GLU A 117 -18.46 -4.66 -28.82
N LYS A 118 -17.70 -5.70 -28.51
CA LYS A 118 -18.16 -7.09 -28.59
C LYS A 118 -19.23 -7.36 -27.54
N ASP A 119 -20.30 -7.99 -27.97
CA ASP A 119 -21.39 -8.39 -27.08
C ASP A 119 -20.88 -9.31 -25.98
N VAL A 120 -21.29 -9.03 -24.76
CA VAL A 120 -21.04 -9.88 -23.59
C VAL A 120 -22.29 -10.72 -23.34
N SER A 121 -22.28 -11.98 -23.84
CA SER A 121 -23.43 -12.87 -23.70
C SER A 121 -23.68 -13.26 -22.24
N ASP A 122 -24.90 -13.67 -21.95
CA ASP A 122 -25.30 -14.19 -20.63
C ASP A 122 -24.41 -15.36 -20.16
N ASP A 123 -23.96 -16.21 -21.06
CA ASP A 123 -23.01 -17.29 -20.77
C ASP A 123 -21.65 -16.76 -20.29
N VAL A 124 -21.16 -15.68 -20.88
CA VAL A 124 -19.91 -15.04 -20.46
C VAL A 124 -20.07 -14.41 -19.07
N ILE A 125 -21.21 -13.75 -18.83
CA ILE A 125 -21.56 -13.18 -17.52
C ILE A 125 -21.68 -14.30 -16.47
N ALA A 126 -22.37 -15.40 -16.78
CA ALA A 126 -22.58 -16.50 -15.84
C ALA A 126 -21.26 -17.19 -15.45
N ARG A 127 -20.33 -17.36 -16.40
CA ARG A 127 -19.02 -17.98 -16.17
C ARG A 127 -17.99 -17.04 -15.56
N TYR A 128 -18.26 -15.74 -15.49
CA TYR A 128 -17.35 -14.77 -14.89
C TYR A 128 -17.18 -15.03 -13.40
N LYS A 129 -15.94 -15.16 -12.93
CA LYS A 129 -15.59 -15.45 -11.54
C LYS A 129 -14.63 -14.39 -11.00
N VAL A 130 -14.84 -14.03 -9.75
CA VAL A 130 -13.99 -13.13 -8.97
C VAL A 130 -13.78 -13.73 -7.57
N ALA A 131 -12.90 -13.15 -6.77
CA ALA A 131 -12.76 -13.52 -5.37
C ALA A 131 -14.10 -13.33 -4.62
N PRO A 132 -14.38 -14.15 -3.59
CA PRO A 132 -15.70 -14.21 -2.93
C PRO A 132 -16.24 -12.86 -2.46
N GLU A 133 -15.37 -11.98 -2.01
CA GLU A 133 -15.70 -10.66 -1.44
C GLU A 133 -15.85 -9.54 -2.47
N LEU A 134 -15.46 -9.77 -3.72
CA LEU A 134 -15.46 -8.74 -4.76
C LEU A 134 -16.80 -8.67 -5.49
N PRO A 135 -17.26 -7.49 -5.94
CA PRO A 135 -18.44 -7.36 -6.78
C PRO A 135 -18.23 -8.11 -8.09
N ARG A 136 -19.22 -8.87 -8.49
CA ARG A 136 -19.18 -9.76 -9.67
C ARG A 136 -20.12 -9.30 -10.76
N ILE A 137 -21.39 -9.10 -10.43
CA ILE A 137 -22.45 -8.74 -11.40
C ILE A 137 -23.27 -7.59 -10.83
N ILE A 138 -23.62 -6.62 -11.69
CA ILE A 138 -24.61 -5.59 -11.42
C ILE A 138 -25.88 -5.85 -12.20
N HIS A 139 -27.04 -5.68 -11.53
CA HIS A 139 -28.36 -5.71 -12.15
C HIS A 139 -29.11 -4.42 -11.85
N ILE A 140 -29.68 -3.78 -12.88
CA ILE A 140 -30.55 -2.60 -12.77
C ILE A 140 -31.72 -2.82 -13.72
N ASN A 141 -32.76 -3.51 -13.21
CA ASN A 141 -33.88 -3.96 -14.04
C ASN A 141 -34.64 -2.80 -14.69
N ALA A 142 -34.77 -1.67 -14.01
CA ALA A 142 -35.48 -0.48 -14.52
C ALA A 142 -34.94 0.02 -15.86
N ILE A 143 -33.67 -0.23 -16.17
CA ILE A 143 -33.02 0.21 -17.41
C ILE A 143 -32.40 -0.96 -18.20
N GLY A 144 -32.69 -2.20 -17.81
CA GLY A 144 -32.27 -3.43 -18.52
C GLY A 144 -30.76 -3.72 -18.42
N VAL A 145 -30.08 -3.25 -17.35
CA VAL A 145 -28.66 -3.51 -17.14
C VAL A 145 -28.43 -4.83 -16.43
N LYS A 146 -27.61 -5.69 -17.04
CA LYS A 146 -26.97 -6.87 -16.45
C LYS A 146 -25.55 -6.95 -16.99
N ALA A 147 -24.54 -6.74 -16.14
CA ALA A 147 -23.16 -6.65 -16.59
C ALA A 147 -22.18 -7.22 -15.56
N ARG A 148 -21.01 -7.63 -16.05
CA ARG A 148 -19.87 -7.94 -15.19
C ARG A 148 -19.36 -6.68 -14.52
N VAL A 149 -18.86 -6.82 -13.31
CA VAL A 149 -18.18 -5.75 -12.57
C VAL A 149 -16.69 -6.08 -12.51
N LEU A 150 -15.91 -5.38 -13.30
CA LEU A 150 -14.45 -5.55 -13.37
C LEU A 150 -13.76 -4.68 -12.32
N GLN A 151 -12.56 -5.05 -11.87
CA GLN A 151 -11.77 -4.23 -10.97
C GLN A 151 -11.06 -3.13 -11.76
N MET A 152 -11.23 -1.87 -11.33
CA MET A 152 -10.63 -0.69 -11.95
C MET A 152 -9.76 0.06 -10.96
N GLY A 153 -8.59 0.49 -11.39
CA GLY A 153 -7.69 1.37 -10.65
C GLY A 153 -7.79 2.81 -11.14
N VAL A 154 -6.63 3.46 -11.19
CA VAL A 154 -6.42 4.79 -11.77
C VAL A 154 -5.43 4.71 -12.92
N ASN A 155 -5.58 5.59 -13.89
CA ASN A 155 -4.65 5.78 -14.98
C ASN A 155 -3.41 6.60 -14.55
N ALA A 156 -2.41 6.73 -15.40
CA ALA A 156 -1.21 7.50 -15.11
C ALA A 156 -1.48 8.99 -14.82
N ASP A 157 -2.54 9.54 -15.40
CA ASP A 157 -3.02 10.91 -15.15
C ASP A 157 -3.90 11.04 -13.91
N SER A 158 -3.99 10.00 -13.08
CA SER A 158 -4.85 9.90 -11.89
C SER A 158 -6.35 9.89 -12.19
N SER A 159 -6.78 9.80 -13.44
CA SER A 159 -8.18 9.56 -13.77
C SER A 159 -8.60 8.13 -13.38
N MET A 160 -9.87 7.95 -13.04
CA MET A 160 -10.44 6.63 -12.77
C MET A 160 -10.48 5.81 -14.05
N GLN A 161 -9.94 4.59 -14.04
CA GLN A 161 -10.01 3.67 -15.16
C GLN A 161 -11.45 3.29 -15.46
N ALA A 162 -11.75 3.10 -16.76
CA ALA A 162 -13.00 2.56 -17.24
C ALA A 162 -12.79 1.17 -17.92
N PRO A 163 -13.83 0.34 -18.08
CA PRO A 163 -13.71 -0.91 -18.81
C PRO A 163 -13.28 -0.71 -20.26
N ILE A 164 -12.54 -1.68 -20.82
CA ILE A 164 -12.20 -1.68 -22.24
C ILE A 164 -13.44 -1.96 -23.08
N ASN A 165 -14.27 -2.91 -22.64
CA ASN A 165 -15.52 -3.25 -23.31
C ASN A 165 -16.66 -2.34 -22.81
N VAL A 166 -17.42 -1.78 -23.77
CA VAL A 166 -18.51 -0.83 -23.47
C VAL A 166 -19.71 -1.44 -22.71
N PHE A 167 -19.85 -2.76 -22.71
CA PHE A 167 -20.91 -3.48 -22.03
C PHE A 167 -20.53 -4.00 -20.64
N ASP A 168 -19.29 -3.78 -20.19
CA ASP A 168 -18.86 -4.06 -18.84
C ASP A 168 -19.00 -2.85 -17.94
N THR A 169 -19.04 -3.09 -16.63
CA THR A 169 -18.92 -2.06 -15.61
C THR A 169 -17.61 -2.23 -14.82
N GLY A 170 -17.15 -1.17 -14.18
CA GLY A 170 -15.93 -1.19 -13.40
C GLY A 170 -16.15 -0.72 -11.97
N TRP A 171 -15.77 -1.55 -11.00
CA TRP A 171 -15.70 -1.15 -9.59
C TRP A 171 -14.33 -0.52 -9.31
N TYR A 172 -14.35 0.71 -8.80
CA TYR A 172 -13.12 1.41 -8.40
C TYR A 172 -12.55 0.80 -7.13
N THR A 173 -11.37 0.19 -7.23
CA THR A 173 -10.71 -0.53 -6.12
C THR A 173 -10.28 0.37 -4.96
N GLY A 174 -10.17 1.69 -5.17
CA GLY A 174 -9.96 2.69 -4.12
C GLY A 174 -11.23 3.03 -3.32
N SER A 175 -12.40 2.46 -3.68
CA SER A 175 -13.65 2.58 -2.93
C SER A 175 -13.91 1.34 -2.07
N VAL A 176 -14.91 1.41 -1.17
CA VAL A 176 -15.27 0.24 -0.37
C VAL A 176 -15.97 -0.82 -1.24
N ARG A 177 -15.95 -2.08 -0.80
CA ARG A 177 -16.72 -3.14 -1.42
C ARG A 177 -18.20 -3.02 -1.06
N PRO A 178 -19.13 -3.50 -1.93
CA PRO A 178 -20.53 -3.63 -1.55
C PRO A 178 -20.68 -4.41 -0.24
N GLY A 179 -21.55 -3.93 0.64
CA GLY A 179 -21.74 -4.49 1.98
C GLY A 179 -20.85 -3.90 3.06
N GLN A 180 -20.01 -2.92 2.74
CA GLN A 180 -19.13 -2.24 3.70
C GLN A 180 -19.58 -0.79 3.93
N LYS A 181 -19.28 -0.26 5.12
CA LYS A 181 -19.50 1.17 5.43
C LYS A 181 -18.70 2.05 4.48
N GLY A 182 -19.36 3.03 3.87
CA GLY A 182 -18.81 3.92 2.86
C GLY A 182 -19.57 3.81 1.54
N ALA A 183 -19.04 4.39 0.46
CA ALA A 183 -19.61 4.29 -0.87
C ALA A 183 -18.80 3.33 -1.76
N SER A 184 -19.45 2.34 -2.33
CA SER A 184 -18.91 1.54 -3.43
C SER A 184 -19.12 2.30 -4.73
N ILE A 185 -18.07 2.43 -5.55
CA ILE A 185 -18.12 3.22 -6.79
C ILE A 185 -18.07 2.29 -7.99
N ILE A 186 -19.06 2.42 -8.88
CA ILE A 186 -19.10 1.68 -10.15
C ILE A 186 -19.24 2.65 -11.31
N VAL A 187 -18.38 2.47 -12.30
CA VAL A 187 -18.39 3.26 -13.55
C VAL A 187 -18.77 2.38 -14.74
N GLY A 188 -19.27 3.01 -15.77
CA GLY A 188 -19.58 2.35 -17.04
C GLY A 188 -19.73 3.35 -18.18
N HIS A 189 -19.61 2.88 -19.40
CA HIS A 189 -19.69 3.73 -20.59
C HIS A 189 -21.13 4.09 -20.94
N VAL A 190 -21.33 5.36 -21.35
CA VAL A 190 -22.60 5.79 -21.95
C VAL A 190 -22.65 5.37 -23.43
N SER A 191 -21.51 5.39 -24.12
CA SER A 191 -21.37 5.00 -25.52
C SER A 191 -19.94 4.54 -25.81
N GLY A 192 -19.78 3.75 -26.84
CA GLY A 192 -18.53 3.47 -27.52
C GLY A 192 -18.40 4.24 -28.83
N PRO A 193 -17.48 3.85 -29.73
CA PRO A 193 -17.27 4.45 -31.05
C PRO A 193 -18.49 4.36 -31.99
N THR A 194 -19.22 3.24 -31.95
CA THR A 194 -20.35 2.98 -32.86
C THR A 194 -21.62 2.49 -32.14
N ARG A 195 -21.52 2.07 -30.88
CA ARG A 195 -22.61 1.47 -30.11
C ARG A 195 -22.84 2.22 -28.80
N HIS A 196 -24.05 2.09 -28.30
CA HIS A 196 -24.39 2.53 -26.95
C HIS A 196 -23.72 1.66 -25.89
N GLY A 197 -23.27 2.29 -24.79
CA GLY A 197 -22.63 1.59 -23.69
C GLY A 197 -23.65 1.09 -22.65
N ILE A 198 -23.13 0.36 -21.66
CA ILE A 198 -23.95 -0.28 -20.61
C ILE A 198 -24.76 0.72 -19.78
N PHE A 199 -24.26 1.96 -19.62
CA PHE A 199 -24.92 3.03 -18.88
C PHE A 199 -25.57 4.11 -19.76
N GLU A 200 -25.90 3.80 -21.03
CA GLU A 200 -26.64 4.69 -21.92
C GLU A 200 -27.92 5.23 -21.26
N LYS A 201 -28.66 4.36 -20.61
CA LYS A 201 -29.97 4.67 -20.01
C LYS A 201 -29.86 5.06 -18.53
N LEU A 202 -28.69 5.31 -17.99
CA LEU A 202 -28.51 5.61 -16.57
C LEU A 202 -29.29 6.87 -16.13
N SER A 203 -29.49 7.83 -17.03
CA SER A 203 -30.28 9.06 -16.79
C SER A 203 -31.78 8.80 -16.60
N GLN A 204 -32.28 7.63 -16.97
CA GLN A 204 -33.67 7.25 -16.83
C GLN A 204 -34.01 6.74 -15.42
N LEU A 205 -33.01 6.47 -14.57
CA LEU A 205 -33.21 6.04 -13.21
C LEU A 205 -33.89 7.09 -12.36
N LYS A 206 -34.86 6.64 -11.58
CA LYS A 206 -35.65 7.47 -10.66
C LYS A 206 -35.38 7.08 -9.22
N ASN A 207 -35.63 8.02 -8.31
CA ASN A 207 -35.60 7.71 -6.88
C ASN A 207 -36.55 6.56 -6.59
N GLY A 208 -36.08 5.55 -5.86
CA GLY A 208 -36.82 4.34 -5.58
C GLY A 208 -36.44 3.14 -6.45
N ASP A 209 -35.80 3.33 -7.60
CA ASP A 209 -35.35 2.23 -8.46
C ASP A 209 -34.28 1.36 -7.75
N SER A 210 -34.38 0.07 -7.98
CA SER A 210 -33.50 -0.92 -7.32
C SER A 210 -32.27 -1.22 -8.17
N ILE A 211 -31.13 -1.29 -7.49
CA ILE A 211 -29.85 -1.75 -8.02
C ILE A 211 -29.40 -2.94 -7.17
N THR A 212 -28.98 -4.02 -7.82
CA THR A 212 -28.50 -5.21 -7.13
C THR A 212 -27.07 -5.49 -7.53
N ILE A 213 -26.22 -5.76 -6.55
CA ILE A 213 -24.84 -6.24 -6.75
C ILE A 213 -24.74 -7.65 -6.22
N GLU A 214 -24.26 -8.57 -7.04
CA GLU A 214 -23.86 -9.91 -6.63
C GLU A 214 -22.35 -9.96 -6.46
N ASN A 215 -21.83 -10.54 -5.37
CA ASN A 215 -20.40 -10.75 -5.19
C ASN A 215 -19.95 -12.14 -5.68
N GLY A 216 -18.64 -12.42 -5.63
CA GLY A 216 -18.06 -13.70 -6.06
C GLY A 216 -18.51 -14.91 -5.25
N ALA A 217 -19.00 -14.73 -4.02
CA ALA A 217 -19.60 -15.78 -3.19
C ALA A 217 -21.09 -16.00 -3.47
N GLY A 218 -21.71 -15.20 -4.36
CA GLY A 218 -23.16 -15.25 -4.64
C GLY A 218 -24.02 -14.47 -3.65
N ASN A 219 -23.43 -13.69 -2.74
CA ASN A 219 -24.20 -12.82 -1.86
C ASN A 219 -24.77 -11.64 -2.63
N ILE A 220 -26.01 -11.29 -2.32
CA ILE A 220 -26.76 -10.21 -2.97
C ILE A 220 -26.80 -8.98 -2.06
N PHE A 221 -26.50 -7.84 -2.64
CA PHE A 221 -26.54 -6.53 -1.99
C PHE A 221 -27.55 -5.66 -2.74
N ASN A 222 -28.62 -5.27 -2.06
CA ASN A 222 -29.68 -4.47 -2.66
C ASN A 222 -29.53 -3.00 -2.27
N TYR A 223 -29.64 -2.13 -3.26
CA TYR A 223 -29.56 -0.68 -3.12
C TYR A 223 -30.78 -0.03 -3.77
N GLN A 224 -31.15 1.15 -3.29
CA GLN A 224 -32.23 1.96 -3.83
C GLN A 224 -31.70 3.34 -4.21
N VAL A 225 -31.98 3.79 -5.42
CA VAL A 225 -31.63 5.13 -5.89
C VAL A 225 -32.28 6.18 -5.02
N VAL A 226 -31.52 7.16 -4.56
CA VAL A 226 -31.99 8.26 -3.70
C VAL A 226 -31.73 9.64 -4.32
N ALA A 227 -30.78 9.74 -5.25
CA ALA A 227 -30.49 10.97 -5.96
C ALA A 227 -29.76 10.72 -7.27
N SER A 228 -29.87 11.63 -8.21
CA SER A 228 -29.01 11.70 -9.39
C SER A 228 -28.69 13.17 -9.70
N GLU A 229 -27.50 13.41 -10.25
CA GLU A 229 -27.10 14.74 -10.70
C GLU A 229 -26.24 14.66 -11.96
N THR A 230 -26.40 15.63 -12.84
CA THR A 230 -25.50 15.81 -13.99
C THR A 230 -24.74 17.11 -13.79
N VAL A 231 -23.41 17.01 -13.77
CA VAL A 231 -22.52 18.16 -13.55
C VAL A 231 -21.49 18.28 -14.66
N LYS A 232 -21.01 19.49 -14.90
CA LYS A 232 -19.87 19.70 -15.82
C LYS A 232 -18.66 18.97 -15.30
N LEU A 233 -17.85 18.42 -16.22
CA LEU A 233 -16.63 17.67 -15.90
C LEU A 233 -15.71 18.44 -14.92
N GLU A 234 -15.51 19.72 -15.16
CA GLU A 234 -14.70 20.62 -14.32
C GLU A 234 -15.25 20.88 -12.93
N LYS A 235 -16.56 20.58 -12.70
CA LYS A 235 -17.29 20.78 -11.42
C LYS A 235 -17.56 19.49 -10.69
N VAL A 236 -17.01 18.37 -11.11
CA VAL A 236 -17.18 17.09 -10.45
C VAL A 236 -16.49 17.14 -9.08
N ASP A 237 -17.27 17.04 -8.03
CA ASP A 237 -16.75 16.91 -6.66
C ASP A 237 -16.54 15.43 -6.31
N MET A 238 -15.32 14.95 -6.52
CA MET A 238 -14.96 13.57 -6.21
C MET A 238 -15.05 13.27 -4.70
N ASN A 239 -14.82 14.26 -3.82
CA ASN A 239 -14.95 14.04 -2.37
C ASN A 239 -16.40 13.77 -1.97
N LYS A 240 -17.36 14.45 -2.62
CA LYS A 240 -18.80 14.17 -2.47
C LYS A 240 -19.13 12.81 -3.07
N PHE A 241 -18.68 12.54 -4.31
CA PHE A 241 -18.99 11.30 -5.02
C PHE A 241 -18.44 10.05 -4.32
N MET A 242 -17.31 10.14 -3.63
CA MET A 242 -16.70 9.04 -2.87
C MET A 242 -17.38 8.75 -1.53
N ARG A 243 -18.44 9.48 -1.18
CA ARG A 243 -19.18 9.28 0.08
C ARG A 243 -20.59 8.75 -0.19
N PRO A 244 -21.19 8.00 0.76
CA PRO A 244 -22.60 7.64 0.68
C PRO A 244 -23.49 8.88 0.65
N ALA A 245 -24.59 8.82 -0.11
CA ALA A 245 -25.56 9.90 -0.14
C ALA A 245 -26.26 10.09 1.21
N ASN A 246 -26.59 11.34 1.54
CA ASN A 246 -27.50 11.69 2.65
C ASN A 246 -27.15 11.09 4.02
N GLY A 247 -25.85 10.88 4.30
CA GLY A 247 -25.39 10.43 5.61
C GLY A 247 -25.76 9.00 5.99
N VAL A 248 -26.12 8.15 5.00
CA VAL A 248 -26.27 6.71 5.23
C VAL A 248 -24.91 6.05 5.41
N ASP A 249 -24.85 4.95 6.16
CA ASP A 249 -23.61 4.26 6.46
C ASP A 249 -23.01 3.55 5.23
N GLU A 250 -23.88 3.01 4.34
CA GLU A 250 -23.51 2.24 3.16
C GLU A 250 -24.23 2.75 1.92
N GLY A 251 -23.48 3.05 0.87
CA GLY A 251 -23.97 3.54 -0.41
C GLY A 251 -23.34 2.84 -1.60
N LEU A 252 -24.01 2.96 -2.73
CA LEU A 252 -23.52 2.59 -4.05
C LEU A 252 -23.68 3.81 -4.96
N ASN A 253 -22.59 4.29 -5.54
CA ASN A 253 -22.60 5.42 -6.44
C ASN A 253 -22.19 4.97 -7.84
N LEU A 254 -22.99 5.35 -8.85
CA LEU A 254 -22.70 5.03 -10.25
C LEU A 254 -22.31 6.28 -11.00
N MET A 255 -21.40 6.19 -11.95
CA MET A 255 -20.99 7.32 -12.81
C MET A 255 -20.83 6.90 -14.27
N THR A 256 -21.26 7.78 -15.15
CA THR A 256 -21.02 7.70 -16.59
C THR A 256 -20.75 9.07 -17.19
N CYS A 257 -20.21 9.11 -18.41
CA CYS A 257 -20.11 10.32 -19.21
C CYS A 257 -21.50 10.83 -19.60
N ALA A 258 -21.63 12.15 -19.78
CA ALA A 258 -22.87 12.79 -20.20
C ALA A 258 -22.56 14.10 -20.96
N GLY A 259 -23.55 14.65 -21.65
CA GLY A 259 -23.43 15.90 -22.38
C GLY A 259 -22.90 15.72 -23.80
N LYS A 260 -21.98 16.57 -24.22
CA LYS A 260 -21.40 16.59 -25.58
C LYS A 260 -19.94 16.15 -25.55
N TRP A 261 -19.49 15.57 -26.66
CA TRP A 261 -18.08 15.28 -26.86
C TRP A 261 -17.26 16.55 -26.86
N ILE A 262 -16.12 16.54 -26.18
CA ILE A 262 -15.14 17.64 -26.24
C ILE A 262 -14.26 17.45 -27.47
N ASP A 263 -14.11 18.49 -28.30
CA ASP A 263 -13.41 18.43 -29.60
C ASP A 263 -11.95 17.95 -29.50
N SER A 264 -11.30 18.16 -28.37
CA SER A 264 -9.90 17.75 -28.14
C SER A 264 -9.75 16.37 -27.56
N GLY A 265 -10.84 15.66 -27.27
CA GLY A 265 -10.73 14.57 -26.34
C GLY A 265 -11.53 13.33 -26.58
N SER A 266 -11.15 12.37 -25.83
CA SER A 266 -11.76 11.06 -25.67
C SER A 266 -12.87 11.06 -24.62
N THR A 267 -13.43 12.23 -24.22
CA THR A 267 -14.40 12.32 -23.13
C THR A 267 -15.52 13.34 -23.40
N MET A 268 -16.57 13.32 -22.60
CA MET A 268 -17.69 14.26 -22.67
C MET A 268 -17.57 15.34 -21.59
N ASP A 269 -18.24 16.47 -21.82
CA ASP A 269 -18.18 17.68 -21.02
C ASP A 269 -18.92 17.62 -19.69
N HIS A 270 -19.72 16.57 -19.45
CA HIS A 270 -20.45 16.34 -18.19
C HIS A 270 -20.25 14.93 -17.67
N ARG A 271 -20.60 14.75 -16.40
CA ARG A 271 -20.74 13.43 -15.73
C ARG A 271 -22.14 13.32 -15.15
N LEU A 272 -22.79 12.19 -15.38
CA LEU A 272 -24.00 11.78 -14.66
C LEU A 272 -23.58 10.89 -13.50
N MET A 273 -24.00 11.27 -12.31
CA MET A 273 -23.77 10.55 -11.04
C MET A 273 -25.11 10.15 -10.46
N VAL A 274 -25.21 8.88 -10.08
CA VAL A 274 -26.39 8.31 -9.40
C VAL A 274 -25.95 7.81 -8.04
N TYR A 275 -26.71 8.14 -7.03
CA TYR A 275 -26.47 7.78 -5.64
C TYR A 275 -27.56 6.83 -5.14
N ALA A 276 -27.16 5.73 -4.55
CA ALA A 276 -28.09 4.76 -3.99
C ALA A 276 -27.66 4.38 -2.56
N LYS A 277 -28.66 4.09 -1.72
CA LYS A 277 -28.48 3.63 -0.34
C LYS A 277 -28.72 2.15 -0.24
N ARG A 278 -28.04 1.48 0.68
CA ARG A 278 -28.30 0.07 1.04
C ARG A 278 -29.72 -0.10 1.56
N THR A 279 -30.39 -1.20 1.17
CA THR A 279 -31.74 -1.56 1.67
C THR A 279 -31.76 -2.92 2.38
N SER A 280 -30.97 -3.88 1.95
CA SER A 280 -30.88 -5.22 2.56
C SER A 280 -29.63 -5.97 2.08
#